data_bc9481ab722cbec4fd0182a1331564a8
#
_entry.id   bc9481ab722cbec4fd0182a1331564a8
#
_cell.length_a   1.000
_cell.length_b   1.000
_cell.length_c   1.000
_cell.angle_alpha   90.00
_cell.angle_beta   90.00
_cell.angle_gamma   90.00
#
_symmetry.space_group_name_H-M   'P 1'
#
loop_
_entity.id
_entity.type
_entity.pdbx_description
1 polymer ?
#
loop_
_entity_poly.entity_id
_entity_poly.type
_entity_poly.pdbx_seq_one_letter_code
_entity_poly.pdbx_strand_id
1 'polypeptide(L)'
;KDAKKVIGIESVEEAVISAKNSAKENNITNVDFEAGDMKKLFSSEFISRHGICDLIITDPPRDGMHKDVIKEIIKLKTPKIVYVSCNPSTQCRDLELLKDTYDITKVQPVDMFPHTDHVENIVLLELK
;
A
#
# COMPACT_ATOMS: atom_id res chain seq x y z
N LYS A 1 6.40 -2.82 -15.24
CA LYS A 1 6.69 -3.83 -16.28
C LYS A 1 7.53 -4.99 -15.73
N ASP A 2 8.35 -4.75 -14.71
CA ASP A 2 9.31 -5.73 -14.21
C ASP A 2 8.75 -6.64 -13.10
N ALA A 3 7.56 -6.36 -12.59
CA ALA A 3 6.89 -7.23 -11.63
C ALA A 3 6.32 -8.46 -12.33
N LYS A 4 6.48 -9.64 -11.70
CA LYS A 4 5.88 -10.90 -12.19
C LYS A 4 4.36 -10.87 -12.12
N LYS A 5 3.81 -10.35 -11.02
CA LYS A 5 2.38 -10.19 -10.77
C LYS A 5 2.16 -8.98 -9.85
N VAL A 6 1.08 -8.24 -10.10
CA VAL A 6 0.63 -7.13 -9.25
C VAL A 6 -0.82 -7.37 -8.87
N ILE A 7 -1.17 -7.13 -7.61
CA ILE A 7 -2.56 -7.15 -7.14
C ILE A 7 -2.90 -5.76 -6.61
N GLY A 8 -3.87 -5.10 -7.22
CA GLY A 8 -4.43 -3.84 -6.76
C GLY A 8 -5.68 -4.08 -5.92
N ILE A 9 -5.77 -3.43 -4.78
CA ILE A 9 -6.95 -3.43 -3.90
C ILE A 9 -7.47 -2.00 -3.82
N GLU A 10 -8.75 -1.81 -4.12
CA GLU A 10 -9.40 -0.50 -4.07
C GLU A 10 -10.84 -0.67 -3.56
N SER A 11 -11.27 0.23 -2.69
CA SER A 11 -12.61 0.18 -2.08
C SER A 11 -13.72 0.67 -3.02
N VAL A 12 -13.38 1.53 -3.98
CA VAL A 12 -14.32 2.13 -4.93
C VAL A 12 -14.42 1.24 -6.17
N GLU A 13 -15.58 0.63 -6.40
CA GLU A 13 -15.77 -0.33 -7.49
C GLU A 13 -15.57 0.30 -8.87
N GLU A 14 -16.02 1.54 -9.07
CA GLU A 14 -15.82 2.30 -10.32
C GLU A 14 -14.34 2.54 -10.61
N ALA A 15 -13.52 2.78 -9.57
CA ALA A 15 -12.08 2.93 -9.73
C ALA A 15 -11.43 1.61 -10.14
N VAL A 16 -11.91 0.48 -9.59
CA VAL A 16 -11.45 -0.87 -10.02
C VAL A 16 -11.79 -1.15 -11.48
N ILE A 17 -13.01 -0.79 -11.93
CA ILE A 17 -13.41 -0.93 -13.32
C ILE A 17 -12.51 -0.07 -14.23
N SER A 18 -12.28 1.18 -13.84
CA SER A 18 -11.40 2.10 -14.57
C SER A 18 -9.96 1.56 -14.64
N ALA A 19 -9.43 1.05 -13.54
CA ALA A 19 -8.09 0.46 -13.49
C ALA A 19 -7.95 -0.77 -14.41
N LYS A 20 -8.96 -1.64 -14.44
CA LYS A 20 -9.00 -2.81 -15.36
C LYS A 20 -9.02 -2.37 -16.82
N ASN A 21 -9.80 -1.34 -17.16
CA ASN A 21 -9.86 -0.80 -18.53
C ASN A 21 -8.50 -0.17 -18.92
N SER A 22 -7.91 0.63 -18.05
CA SER A 22 -6.60 1.22 -18.28
C SER A 22 -5.50 0.17 -18.45
N ALA A 23 -5.51 -0.90 -17.66
CA ALA A 23 -4.58 -2.01 -17.82
C ALA A 23 -4.72 -2.67 -19.20
N LYS A 24 -5.96 -2.92 -19.64
CA LYS A 24 -6.26 -3.49 -20.96
C LYS A 24 -5.80 -2.59 -22.11
N GLU A 25 -6.11 -1.28 -22.05
CA GLU A 25 -5.72 -0.28 -23.05
C GLU A 25 -4.19 -0.15 -23.18
N ASN A 26 -3.47 -0.32 -22.07
CA ASN A 26 -2.01 -0.27 -22.04
C ASN A 26 -1.33 -1.63 -22.22
N ASN A 27 -2.06 -2.70 -22.54
CA ASN A 27 -1.56 -4.06 -22.71
C ASN A 27 -0.81 -4.58 -21.47
N ILE A 28 -1.26 -4.22 -20.25
CA ILE A 28 -0.71 -4.70 -18.99
C ILE A 28 -1.49 -5.97 -18.61
N THR A 29 -0.83 -7.12 -18.67
CA THR A 29 -1.47 -8.44 -18.49
C THR A 29 -1.12 -9.12 -17.16
N ASN A 30 -0.18 -8.56 -16.41
CA ASN A 30 0.32 -9.11 -15.15
C ASN A 30 -0.27 -8.41 -13.91
N VAL A 31 -1.43 -7.79 -14.02
CA VAL A 31 -2.13 -7.11 -12.94
C VAL A 31 -3.55 -7.66 -12.77
N ASP A 32 -3.93 -7.92 -11.52
CA ASP A 32 -5.31 -8.20 -11.11
C ASP A 32 -5.79 -7.09 -10.17
N PHE A 33 -7.11 -6.82 -10.16
CA PHE A 33 -7.72 -5.83 -9.28
C PHE A 33 -8.89 -6.45 -8.53
N GLU A 34 -8.93 -6.23 -7.21
CA GLU A 34 -10.03 -6.62 -6.33
C GLU A 34 -10.70 -5.37 -5.73
N ALA A 35 -12.03 -5.35 -5.84
CA ALA A 35 -12.86 -4.31 -5.21
C ALA A 35 -13.21 -4.69 -3.78
N GLY A 36 -12.99 -3.78 -2.84
CA GLY A 36 -13.46 -3.95 -1.47
C GLY A 36 -12.57 -3.26 -0.43
N ASP A 37 -13.07 -3.26 0.79
CA ASP A 37 -12.35 -2.70 1.94
C ASP A 37 -11.09 -3.53 2.24
N MET A 38 -9.94 -2.90 2.21
CA MET A 38 -8.65 -3.53 2.48
C MET A 38 -8.63 -4.27 3.82
N LYS A 39 -9.32 -3.75 4.84
CA LYS A 39 -9.47 -4.40 6.15
C LYS A 39 -10.11 -5.80 6.06
N LYS A 40 -11.02 -6.00 5.10
CA LYS A 40 -11.73 -7.26 4.89
C LYS A 40 -11.03 -8.17 3.89
N LEU A 41 -10.49 -7.57 2.83
CA LEU A 41 -9.84 -8.32 1.76
C LEU A 41 -8.45 -8.81 2.15
N PHE A 42 -7.66 -7.98 2.85
CA PHE A 42 -6.29 -8.31 3.22
C PHE A 42 -6.27 -9.31 4.40
N SER A 43 -6.58 -10.55 4.06
CA SER A 43 -6.79 -11.66 5.00
C SER A 43 -5.93 -12.86 4.64
N SER A 44 -5.90 -13.88 5.51
CA SER A 44 -5.25 -15.16 5.24
C SER A 44 -5.78 -15.85 3.97
N GLU A 45 -7.06 -15.66 3.63
CA GLU A 45 -7.67 -16.17 2.41
C GLU A 45 -7.14 -15.45 1.16
N PHE A 46 -6.97 -14.13 1.24
CA PHE A 46 -6.34 -13.34 0.18
C PHE A 46 -4.92 -13.84 -0.09
N ILE A 47 -4.15 -14.03 0.97
CA ILE A 47 -2.77 -14.53 0.87
C ILE A 47 -2.73 -15.94 0.30
N SER A 48 -3.68 -16.82 0.69
CA SER A 48 -3.79 -18.18 0.15
C SER A 48 -4.06 -18.17 -1.37
N ARG A 49 -4.85 -17.19 -1.86
CA ARG A 49 -5.17 -17.05 -3.29
C ARG A 49 -4.03 -16.45 -4.12
N HIS A 50 -3.35 -15.46 -3.57
CA HIS A 50 -2.38 -14.64 -4.32
C HIS A 50 -0.92 -14.95 -3.98
N GLY A 51 -0.66 -15.61 -2.87
CA GLY A 51 0.68 -15.87 -2.36
C GLY A 51 1.22 -14.71 -1.49
N ILE A 52 2.43 -14.90 -0.99
CA ILE A 52 3.17 -13.86 -0.25
C ILE A 52 3.75 -12.89 -1.28
N CYS A 53 3.61 -11.58 -1.03
CA CYS A 53 4.17 -10.55 -1.89
C CYS A 53 5.59 -10.15 -1.44
N ASP A 54 6.43 -9.77 -2.41
CA ASP A 54 7.78 -9.26 -2.16
C ASP A 54 7.77 -7.77 -1.78
N LEU A 55 6.72 -7.05 -2.16
CA LEU A 55 6.57 -5.62 -1.95
C LEU A 55 5.10 -5.27 -1.73
N ILE A 56 4.83 -4.46 -0.72
CA ILE A 56 3.57 -3.74 -0.54
C ILE A 56 3.80 -2.28 -0.88
N ILE A 57 2.92 -1.69 -1.70
CA ILE A 57 2.81 -0.24 -1.86
C ILE A 57 1.46 0.16 -1.29
N THR A 58 1.46 1.05 -0.32
CA THR A 58 0.24 1.54 0.33
C THR A 58 0.17 3.05 0.30
N ASP A 59 -1.03 3.57 -0.02
CA ASP A 59 -1.36 5.00 -0.04
C ASP A 59 -2.74 5.15 0.62
N PRO A 60 -2.83 5.07 1.95
CA PRO A 60 -4.09 5.13 2.66
C PRO A 60 -4.68 6.55 2.69
N PRO A 61 -5.96 6.71 3.05
CA PRO A 61 -6.55 8.03 3.27
C PRO A 61 -5.84 8.80 4.40
N ARG A 62 -6.17 10.09 4.56
CA ARG A 62 -5.52 11.01 5.54
C ARG A 62 -5.51 10.49 6.98
N ASP A 63 -6.42 9.60 7.35
CA ASP A 63 -6.48 8.98 8.68
C ASP A 63 -5.43 7.88 8.89
N GLY A 64 -4.66 7.55 7.86
CA GLY A 64 -3.67 6.48 7.87
C GLY A 64 -4.28 5.08 7.69
N MET A 65 -3.47 4.05 7.92
CA MET A 65 -3.92 2.67 7.83
C MET A 65 -4.77 2.25 9.05
N HIS A 66 -5.76 1.41 8.79
CA HIS A 66 -6.49 0.77 9.89
C HIS A 66 -5.58 -0.20 10.66
N LYS A 67 -5.71 -0.25 11.99
CA LYS A 67 -4.87 -1.09 12.85
C LYS A 67 -4.89 -2.57 12.47
N ASP A 68 -6.01 -3.08 11.97
CA ASP A 68 -6.10 -4.48 11.56
C ASP A 68 -5.32 -4.74 10.26
N VAL A 69 -5.26 -3.78 9.34
CA VAL A 69 -4.40 -3.85 8.15
C VAL A 69 -2.93 -3.91 8.56
N ILE A 70 -2.52 -3.05 9.50
CA ILE A 70 -1.15 -3.06 10.04
C ILE A 70 -0.81 -4.41 10.68
N LYS A 71 -1.73 -5.01 11.45
CA LYS A 71 -1.53 -6.33 12.04
C LYS A 71 -1.33 -7.43 10.98
N GLU A 72 -2.10 -7.39 9.89
CA GLU A 72 -1.93 -8.38 8.81
C GLU A 72 -0.60 -8.16 8.06
N ILE A 73 -0.18 -6.91 7.83
CA ILE A 73 1.14 -6.58 7.27
C ILE A 73 2.27 -7.17 8.14
N ILE A 74 2.18 -7.00 9.47
CA ILE A 74 3.16 -7.55 10.42
C ILE A 74 3.21 -9.08 10.34
N LYS A 75 2.06 -9.75 10.25
CA LYS A 75 1.97 -11.20 10.12
C LYS A 75 2.57 -11.71 8.81
N LEU A 76 2.35 -10.98 7.72
CA LEU A 76 2.85 -11.33 6.39
C LEU A 76 4.36 -11.31 6.30
N LYS A 77 5.02 -10.44 7.07
CA LYS A 77 6.47 -10.24 7.01
C LYS A 77 6.96 -9.99 5.57
N THR A 78 6.21 -9.20 4.82
CA THR A 78 6.62 -8.80 3.46
C THR A 78 7.98 -8.12 3.52
N PRO A 79 8.95 -8.49 2.67
CA PRO A 79 10.32 -7.96 2.76
C PRO A 79 10.41 -6.43 2.68
N LYS A 80 9.54 -5.79 1.88
CA LYS A 80 9.57 -4.34 1.66
C LYS A 80 8.18 -3.74 1.64
N ILE A 81 8.08 -2.52 2.20
CA ILE A 81 6.86 -1.72 2.16
C ILE A 81 7.22 -0.30 1.72
N VAL A 82 6.54 0.20 0.69
CA VAL A 82 6.55 1.62 0.33
C VAL A 82 5.27 2.23 0.85
N TYR A 83 5.40 3.13 1.82
CA TYR A 83 4.26 3.82 2.43
C TYR A 83 4.24 5.28 1.97
N VAL A 84 3.27 5.61 1.11
CA VAL A 84 2.99 6.98 0.67
C VAL A 84 1.90 7.56 1.57
N SER A 85 2.00 8.81 1.96
CA SER A 85 0.99 9.47 2.79
C SER A 85 0.96 10.98 2.58
N CYS A 86 -0.22 11.53 2.43
CA CYS A 86 -0.47 12.98 2.44
C CYS A 86 -0.59 13.57 3.87
N ASN A 87 -0.42 12.75 4.91
CA ASN A 87 -0.45 13.17 6.31
C ASN A 87 0.69 12.51 7.12
N PRO A 88 1.85 13.18 7.25
CA PRO A 88 2.98 12.64 7.98
C PRO A 88 2.69 12.31 9.46
N SER A 89 1.72 12.98 10.09
CA SER A 89 1.38 12.71 11.50
C SER A 89 0.73 11.35 11.69
N THR A 90 -0.24 11.00 10.82
CA THR A 90 -0.87 9.67 10.87
C THR A 90 0.06 8.58 10.38
N GLN A 91 0.92 8.90 9.41
CA GLN A 91 1.98 7.99 8.97
C GLN A 91 2.94 7.67 10.13
N CYS A 92 3.39 8.67 10.90
CA CYS A 92 4.27 8.46 12.05
C CYS A 92 3.62 7.54 13.09
N ARG A 93 2.33 7.70 13.40
CA ARG A 93 1.57 6.81 14.27
C ARG A 93 1.57 5.36 13.77
N ASP A 94 1.39 5.17 12.48
CA ASP A 94 1.36 3.84 11.87
C ASP A 94 2.76 3.19 11.84
N LEU A 95 3.79 3.99 11.56
CA LEU A 95 5.19 3.55 11.62
C LEU A 95 5.59 3.12 13.03
N GLU A 96 5.08 3.78 14.07
CA GLU A 96 5.31 3.36 15.46
C GLU A 96 4.76 1.96 15.75
N LEU A 97 3.67 1.56 15.10
CA LEU A 97 3.13 0.20 15.20
C LEU A 97 3.95 -0.85 14.42
N LEU A 98 4.69 -0.42 13.42
CA LEU A 98 5.51 -1.28 12.56
C LEU A 98 6.95 -1.42 13.04
N LYS A 99 7.43 -0.55 13.93
CA LYS A 99 8.84 -0.38 14.31
C LYS A 99 9.53 -1.64 14.84
N ASP A 100 8.80 -2.54 15.48
CA ASP A 100 9.38 -3.77 16.03
C ASP A 100 9.65 -4.83 14.96
N THR A 101 8.98 -4.71 13.81
CA THR A 101 9.06 -5.66 12.69
C THR A 101 9.87 -5.12 11.51
N TYR A 102 9.84 -3.79 11.31
CA TYR A 102 10.44 -3.14 10.15
C TYR A 102 11.37 -2.00 10.55
N ASP A 103 12.45 -1.85 9.79
CA ASP A 103 13.32 -0.68 9.83
C ASP A 103 12.92 0.33 8.76
N ILE A 104 12.94 1.63 9.13
CA ILE A 104 12.80 2.72 8.16
C ILE A 104 14.16 2.94 7.51
N THR A 105 14.26 2.63 6.22
CA THR A 105 15.53 2.74 5.49
C THR A 105 15.62 3.98 4.60
N LYS A 106 14.48 4.54 4.18
CA LYS A 106 14.43 5.81 3.43
C LYS A 106 13.18 6.60 3.80
N VAL A 107 13.33 7.92 3.82
CA VAL A 107 12.23 8.89 3.95
C VAL A 107 12.42 9.97 2.89
N GLN A 108 11.39 10.21 2.10
CA GLN A 108 11.41 11.21 1.04
C GLN A 108 10.13 12.04 1.05
N PRO A 109 10.16 13.25 1.60
CA PRO A 109 9.06 14.20 1.42
C PRO A 109 9.04 14.72 -0.03
N VAL A 110 7.85 14.96 -0.56
CA VAL A 110 7.61 15.49 -1.90
C VAL A 110 6.59 16.62 -1.82
N ASP A 111 6.98 17.81 -2.26
CA ASP A 111 6.09 18.97 -2.31
C ASP A 111 5.26 18.93 -3.60
N MET A 112 4.08 18.32 -3.51
CA MET A 112 3.12 18.23 -4.62
C MET A 112 2.19 19.45 -4.69
N PHE A 113 2.09 20.21 -3.59
CA PHE A 113 1.16 21.32 -3.45
C PHE A 113 1.85 22.55 -2.85
N PRO A 114 2.77 23.23 -3.57
CA PRO A 114 3.70 24.23 -3.04
C PRO A 114 3.06 25.50 -2.48
N HIS A 115 1.75 25.69 -2.67
CA HIS A 115 0.99 26.83 -2.11
C HIS A 115 0.14 26.44 -0.88
N THR A 116 0.36 25.26 -0.33
CA THR A 116 -0.33 24.72 0.85
C THR A 116 0.68 24.19 1.86
N ASP A 117 0.21 23.85 3.04
CA ASP A 117 0.97 23.14 4.08
C ASP A 117 0.95 21.61 3.92
N HIS A 118 0.42 21.11 2.79
CA HIS A 118 0.35 19.69 2.49
C HIS A 118 1.63 19.19 1.81
N VAL A 119 2.18 18.14 2.39
CA VAL A 119 3.35 17.44 1.87
C VAL A 119 3.02 15.96 1.73
N GLU A 120 3.36 15.37 0.59
CA GLU A 120 3.41 13.92 0.45
C GLU A 120 4.71 13.40 1.06
N ASN A 121 4.62 12.33 1.84
CA ASN A 121 5.82 11.71 2.40
C ASN A 121 5.88 10.23 2.03
N ILE A 122 6.99 9.81 1.46
CA ILE A 122 7.23 8.44 1.03
C ILE A 122 8.25 7.81 1.97
N VAL A 123 7.88 6.69 2.56
CA VAL A 123 8.74 5.93 3.47
C VAL A 123 8.97 4.53 2.92
N LEU A 124 10.23 4.12 2.86
CA LEU A 124 10.61 2.74 2.60
C LEU A 124 10.90 2.03 3.92
N LEU A 125 10.20 0.93 4.13
CA LEU A 125 10.41 0.03 5.26
C LEU A 125 10.97 -1.31 4.74
N GLU A 126 11.92 -1.87 5.46
CA GLU A 126 12.49 -3.18 5.18
C GLU A 126 12.35 -4.06 6.42
N LEU A 127 12.02 -5.33 6.18
CA LEU A 127 11.86 -6.33 7.24
C LEU A 127 13.20 -6.51 7.98
N LYS A 128 13.14 -6.56 9.32
CA LYS A 128 14.32 -6.79 10.18
C LYS A 128 14.88 -8.20 10.04
#